data_5683b80d2e7a8f8a37cd435bff16a9c6
#
_entry.id   5683b80d2e7a8f8a37cd435bff16a9c6
#
_cell.length_a   1.000
_cell.length_b   1.000
_cell.length_c   1.000
_cell.angle_alpha   90.00
_cell.angle_beta   90.00
_cell.angle_gamma   90.00
#
_symmetry.space_group_name_H-M   'P 1'
#
loop_
_entity.id
_entity.type
_entity.pdbx_description
1 polymer ?
#
loop_
_entity_poly.entity_id
_entity_poly.type
_entity_poly.pdbx_seq_one_letter_code
_entity_poly.pdbx_strand_id
1 'polypeptide(L)'
;MIDRNNFIGLNGFVWWIGVIEDRTDPLEMGRCKVRVFGWHTDNMSLLPTEDLPWAEALQPMSGSSSFSTARIGDWVMGFFMDGENAQLPMMLGILPGLNNK
;
A
#
# COMPACT_ATOMS: atom_id res chain seq x y z
N MET A 1 3.31 13.41 -7.09
CA MET A 1 4.61 13.87 -6.55
C MET A 1 4.41 14.59 -5.24
N ILE A 2 5.25 14.31 -4.27
CA ILE A 2 5.15 14.91 -2.96
C ILE A 2 5.79 16.29 -2.98
N ASP A 3 5.05 17.27 -2.48
CA ASP A 3 5.57 18.61 -2.29
C ASP A 3 6.61 18.59 -1.15
N ARG A 4 7.75 19.23 -1.33
CA ARG A 4 8.80 19.27 -0.34
C ARG A 4 8.35 19.88 0.99
N ASN A 5 7.39 20.78 0.93
CA ASN A 5 6.88 21.43 2.14
C ASN A 5 5.78 20.65 2.81
N ASN A 6 5.42 19.50 2.26
CA ASN A 6 4.27 18.74 2.69
C ASN A 6 4.62 17.28 2.85
N PHE A 7 5.82 17.01 3.27
CA PHE A 7 6.29 15.66 3.34
C PHE A 7 5.79 14.96 4.60
N ILE A 8 6.01 13.66 4.63
CA ILE A 8 5.51 12.76 5.66
C ILE A 8 5.96 13.21 7.04
N GLY A 9 5.01 13.25 7.96
CA GLY A 9 5.29 13.59 9.34
C GLY A 9 5.24 15.06 9.65
N LEU A 10 5.27 15.92 8.64
CA LEU A 10 5.23 17.36 8.88
C LEU A 10 3.85 17.78 9.39
N ASN A 11 2.80 17.29 8.75
CA ASN A 11 1.43 17.61 9.10
C ASN A 11 0.68 16.39 9.59
N GLY A 12 1.41 15.42 10.11
CA GLY A 12 0.82 14.20 10.61
C GLY A 12 1.23 13.01 9.78
N PHE A 13 1.27 11.88 10.42
CA PHE A 13 1.67 10.62 9.81
C PHE A 13 0.50 9.66 9.92
N VAL A 14 0.00 9.22 8.76
CA VAL A 14 -1.14 8.30 8.72
C VAL A 14 -0.64 6.93 8.25
N TRP A 15 -0.68 5.98 9.15
CA TRP A 15 -0.33 4.60 8.82
C TRP A 15 -1.59 3.77 8.66
N TRP A 16 -1.45 2.61 8.03
CA TRP A 16 -2.61 1.78 7.77
C TRP A 16 -2.22 0.31 7.70
N ILE A 17 -3.24 -0.53 7.80
CA ILE A 17 -3.14 -1.96 7.52
C ILE A 17 -4.17 -2.27 6.46
N GLY A 18 -3.80 -3.10 5.50
CA GLY A 18 -4.72 -3.44 4.43
C GLY A 18 -4.43 -4.83 3.88
N VAL A 19 -5.19 -5.22 2.88
CA VAL A 19 -5.08 -6.53 2.26
C VAL A 19 -4.78 -6.35 0.77
N ILE A 20 -3.84 -7.16 0.26
CA ILE A 20 -3.46 -7.11 -1.14
C ILE A 20 -4.53 -7.77 -1.99
N GLU A 21 -5.00 -7.07 -3.02
CA GLU A 21 -6.00 -7.59 -3.94
C GLU A 21 -5.48 -7.75 -5.37
N ASP A 22 -4.44 -7.05 -5.75
CA ASP A 22 -3.87 -7.16 -7.09
C ASP A 22 -2.38 -6.89 -7.01
N ARG A 23 -1.59 -7.76 -7.61
CA ARG A 23 -0.13 -7.63 -7.62
C ARG A 23 0.43 -7.57 -9.04
N THR A 24 -0.41 -7.47 -10.04
CA THR A 24 0.03 -7.45 -11.43
C THR A 24 0.26 -6.03 -11.90
N ASP A 25 1.31 -5.43 -11.37
CA ASP A 25 1.69 -4.06 -11.71
C ASP A 25 2.11 -3.98 -13.18
N PRO A 26 1.41 -3.21 -14.01
CA PRO A 26 1.77 -3.12 -15.42
C PRO A 26 3.14 -2.48 -15.66
N LEU A 27 3.64 -1.71 -14.68
CA LEU A 27 4.97 -1.13 -14.79
C LEU A 27 6.05 -2.02 -14.20
N GLU A 28 5.67 -3.17 -13.65
CA GLU A 28 6.60 -4.14 -13.07
C GLU A 28 7.50 -3.55 -12.01
N MET A 29 6.94 -2.68 -11.18
CA MET A 29 7.67 -1.99 -10.12
C MET A 29 7.39 -2.60 -8.75
N GLY A 30 6.69 -3.71 -8.69
CA GLY A 30 6.38 -4.36 -7.42
C GLY A 30 5.22 -3.73 -6.67
N ARG A 31 4.48 -2.83 -7.30
CA ARG A 31 3.33 -2.21 -6.65
C ARG A 31 2.18 -3.19 -6.55
N CYS A 32 1.35 -2.98 -5.56
CA CYS A 32 0.15 -3.78 -5.35
C CYS A 32 -1.04 -2.89 -5.12
N LYS A 33 -2.22 -3.37 -5.49
CA LYS A 33 -3.45 -2.69 -5.09
C LYS A 33 -3.87 -3.25 -3.74
N VAL A 34 -4.02 -2.36 -2.77
CA VAL A 34 -4.28 -2.72 -1.39
C VAL A 34 -5.58 -2.05 -0.95
N ARG A 35 -6.47 -2.87 -0.40
CA ARG A 35 -7.69 -2.33 0.21
C ARG A 35 -7.36 -2.01 1.67
N VAL A 36 -7.31 -0.72 1.97
CA VAL A 36 -6.85 -0.23 3.26
C VAL A 36 -8.02 -0.22 4.24
N PHE A 37 -7.87 -0.90 5.36
CA PHE A 37 -8.92 -0.99 6.36
C PHE A 37 -9.18 0.39 6.94
N GLY A 38 -10.45 0.74 6.99
CA GLY A 38 -10.87 2.02 7.54
C GLY A 38 -10.85 3.18 6.55
N TRP A 39 -10.13 3.05 5.44
CA TRP A 39 -10.07 4.08 4.41
C TRP A 39 -10.82 3.67 3.15
N HIS A 40 -10.76 2.39 2.81
CA HIS A 40 -11.48 1.86 1.65
C HIS A 40 -12.60 0.98 2.15
N THR A 41 -13.77 1.15 1.55
CA THR A 41 -14.89 0.27 1.89
C THR A 41 -14.58 -1.16 1.48
N ASP A 42 -15.09 -2.12 2.23
CA ASP A 42 -14.97 -3.52 1.85
C ASP A 42 -16.05 -3.95 0.87
N ASN A 43 -16.93 -3.02 0.48
CA ASN A 43 -17.98 -3.32 -0.47
C ASN A 43 -17.40 -3.22 -1.89
N MET A 44 -17.24 -4.37 -2.52
CA MET A 44 -16.62 -4.44 -3.85
C MET A 44 -17.48 -3.77 -4.92
N SER A 45 -18.78 -3.63 -4.69
CA SER A 45 -19.64 -2.94 -5.64
C SER A 45 -19.39 -1.44 -5.64
N LEU A 46 -19.05 -0.87 -4.49
CA LEU A 46 -18.79 0.56 -4.37
C LEU A 46 -17.36 0.92 -4.73
N LEU A 47 -16.42 0.02 -4.46
CA LEU A 47 -15.02 0.27 -4.75
C LEU A 47 -14.40 -1.04 -5.23
N PRO A 48 -14.48 -1.30 -6.55
CA PRO A 48 -13.88 -2.53 -7.08
C PRO A 48 -12.36 -2.50 -7.00
N THR A 49 -11.76 -3.66 -7.10
CA THR A 49 -10.30 -3.80 -7.00
C THR A 49 -9.58 -2.91 -8.02
N GLU A 50 -10.09 -2.84 -9.23
CA GLU A 50 -9.40 -2.07 -10.26
C GLU A 50 -9.36 -0.57 -9.98
N ASP A 51 -10.22 -0.08 -9.10
CA ASP A 51 -10.25 1.33 -8.74
C ASP A 51 -9.38 1.66 -7.54
N LEU A 52 -8.77 0.66 -6.91
CA LEU A 52 -7.87 0.92 -5.80
C LEU A 52 -6.57 1.54 -6.31
N PRO A 53 -5.96 2.43 -5.53
CA PRO A 53 -4.66 2.99 -5.94
C PRO A 53 -3.57 1.94 -5.83
N TRP A 54 -2.54 2.09 -6.67
CA TRP A 54 -1.34 1.27 -6.55
C TRP A 54 -0.54 1.73 -5.34
N ALA A 55 -0.18 0.79 -4.49
CA ALA A 55 0.69 1.06 -3.34
C ALA A 55 2.12 0.74 -3.71
N GLU A 56 3.01 1.70 -3.50
CA GLU A 56 4.42 1.52 -3.75
C GLU A 56 5.03 0.60 -2.71
N ALA A 57 6.04 -0.15 -3.10
CA ALA A 57 6.73 -1.04 -2.19
C ALA A 57 8.06 -0.41 -1.78
N LEU A 58 8.26 -0.30 -0.46
CA LEU A 58 9.53 0.15 0.06
C LEU A 58 10.51 -1.01 -0.03
N GLN A 59 11.68 -0.75 -0.61
CA GLN A 59 12.66 -1.79 -0.80
C GLN A 59 13.85 -1.61 0.13
N PRO A 60 14.48 -2.71 0.54
CA PRO A 60 15.64 -2.59 1.42
C PRO A 60 16.80 -1.92 0.70
N MET A 61 17.60 -1.18 1.45
CA MET A 61 18.74 -0.48 0.90
C MET A 61 19.93 -1.39 0.69
N SER A 62 19.81 -2.66 0.99
CA SER A 62 20.91 -3.62 0.89
C SER A 62 21.27 -3.99 -0.54
N GLY A 63 20.62 -3.37 -1.51
CA GLY A 63 21.03 -3.53 -2.89
C GLY A 63 20.29 -4.58 -3.69
N SER A 64 19.37 -5.26 -3.06
CA SER A 64 18.56 -6.23 -3.80
C SER A 64 17.59 -5.51 -4.72
N SER A 65 17.48 -6.00 -5.94
CA SER A 65 16.48 -5.52 -6.87
C SER A 65 15.23 -6.39 -6.87
N SER A 66 15.17 -7.35 -5.97
CA SER A 66 14.00 -8.22 -5.85
C SER A 66 12.82 -7.44 -5.29
N PHE A 67 11.65 -7.72 -5.85
CA PHE A 67 10.42 -7.15 -5.33
C PHE A 67 9.82 -8.08 -4.31
N SER A 68 8.81 -7.56 -3.65
CA SER A 68 8.10 -8.29 -2.62
C SER A 68 7.56 -9.61 -3.14
N THR A 69 7.60 -10.62 -2.29
CA THR A 69 6.95 -11.89 -2.56
C THR A 69 5.52 -11.91 -2.04
N ALA A 70 4.96 -10.75 -1.76
CA ALA A 70 3.61 -10.63 -1.26
C ALA A 70 2.61 -11.27 -2.22
N ARG A 71 1.59 -11.87 -1.65
CA ARG A 71 0.57 -12.58 -2.41
C ARG A 71 -0.78 -11.95 -2.16
N ILE A 72 -1.70 -12.21 -3.10
CA ILE A 72 -3.07 -11.77 -2.93
C ILE A 72 -3.63 -12.39 -1.66
N GLY A 73 -4.26 -11.54 -0.82
CA GLY A 73 -4.78 -11.97 0.47
C GLY A 73 -3.85 -11.70 1.63
N ASP A 74 -2.59 -11.39 1.37
CA ASP A 74 -1.67 -11.02 2.45
C ASP A 74 -2.05 -9.68 3.04
N TRP A 75 -1.89 -9.57 4.34
CA TRP A 75 -2.06 -8.29 5.03
C TRP A 75 -0.73 -7.55 5.03
N VAL A 76 -0.80 -6.25 4.80
CA VAL A 76 0.39 -5.40 4.75
C VAL A 76 0.16 -4.18 5.61
N MET A 77 1.25 -3.63 6.11
CA MET A 77 1.24 -2.38 6.86
C MET A 77 1.97 -1.34 6.04
N GLY A 78 1.48 -0.12 6.10
CA GLY A 78 2.10 0.96 5.37
C GLY A 78 1.67 2.32 5.88
N PHE A 79 1.88 3.33 5.06
CA PHE A 79 1.50 4.69 5.39
C PHE A 79 1.14 5.42 4.09
N PHE A 80 0.46 6.53 4.22
CA PHE A 80 0.17 7.39 3.09
C PHE A 80 1.22 8.48 2.99
N MET A 81 1.87 8.56 1.85
CA MET A 81 2.90 9.57 1.63
C MET A 81 2.31 10.98 1.63
N ASP A 82 1.05 11.10 1.27
CA ASP A 82 0.34 12.38 1.23
C ASP A 82 -0.55 12.59 2.46
N GLY A 83 -0.34 11.81 3.51
CA GLY A 83 -1.04 12.00 4.78
C GLY A 83 -2.55 11.83 4.65
N GLU A 84 -3.28 12.84 5.06
CA GLU A 84 -4.74 12.73 5.12
C GLU A 84 -5.41 12.61 3.76
N ASN A 85 -4.74 12.99 2.70
CA ASN A 85 -5.31 12.84 1.36
C ASN A 85 -5.41 11.39 0.93
N ALA A 86 -4.56 10.53 1.48
CA ALA A 86 -4.67 9.08 1.36
C ALA A 86 -4.72 8.57 -0.08
N GLN A 87 -4.02 9.23 -0.99
CA GLN A 87 -3.98 8.83 -2.39
C GLN A 87 -2.66 8.20 -2.80
N LEU A 88 -1.65 8.26 -1.94
CA LEU A 88 -0.32 7.75 -2.25
C LEU A 88 0.11 6.72 -1.19
N PRO A 89 -0.45 5.52 -1.22
CA PRO A 89 -0.06 4.50 -0.23
C PRO A 89 1.32 3.93 -0.50
N MET A 90 2.03 3.65 0.58
CA MET A 90 3.34 3.03 0.54
C MET A 90 3.32 1.82 1.45
N MET A 91 3.68 0.65 0.93
CA MET A 91 3.76 -0.57 1.73
C MET A 91 5.10 -0.65 2.44
N LEU A 92 5.07 -0.94 3.74
CA LEU A 92 6.29 -1.13 4.52
C LEU A 92 6.66 -2.59 4.68
N GLY A 93 5.67 -3.44 4.88
CA GLY A 93 5.96 -4.85 5.11
C GLY A 93 4.71 -5.68 5.22
N ILE A 94 4.93 -6.98 5.21
CA ILE A 94 3.87 -7.98 5.28
C ILE A 94 3.65 -8.37 6.73
N LEU A 95 2.40 -8.63 7.09
CA LEU A 95 2.03 -9.07 8.43
C LEU A 95 1.63 -10.55 8.34
N PRO A 96 2.58 -11.46 8.27
CA PRO A 96 2.27 -12.85 7.96
C PRO A 96 1.43 -13.56 9.02
N GLY A 97 1.55 -13.13 10.27
CA GLY A 97 0.78 -13.75 11.33
C GLY A 97 -0.68 -13.34 11.37
N LEU A 98 -1.04 -12.32 10.61
CA LEU A 98 -2.38 -11.76 10.64
C LEU A 98 -3.17 -12.06 9.39
N ASN A 99 -2.51 -12.50 8.32
CA ASN A 99 -3.30 -12.74 7.12
C ASN A 99 -4.24 -13.91 7.38
N ASN A 100 -5.41 -13.76 6.86
CA ASN A 100 -6.45 -14.72 7.12
C ASN A 100 -6.31 -15.95 6.24
N LYS A 101 -6.53 -17.08 6.84
CA LYS A 101 -6.57 -18.32 6.08
C LYS A 101 -7.90 -18.50 5.40
#